data_e9a85ef0d518809b71eb4f339a284161
#
_entry.id   e9a85ef0d518809b71eb4f339a284161
#
_cell.length_a   1.000
_cell.length_b   1.000
_cell.length_c   1.000
_cell.angle_alpha   90.00
_cell.angle_beta   90.00
_cell.angle_gamma   90.00
#
_symmetry.space_group_name_H-M   'P 1'
#
loop_
_entity.id
_entity.type
_entity.pdbx_description
1 polymer ?
#
loop_
_entity_poly.entity_id
_entity_poly.type
_entity_poly.pdbx_seq_one_letter_code
_entity_poly.pdbx_strand_id
1 'polypeptide(L)'
;MGIIAIVGAGNVGQAIAGHMTLLGHEVRLYSRWERDFEAITSTGGIELSGDVEGRAAKPLLTTDLVTAVRGADTIIVAAPAFAHAYFSEQLAALLEPGQLVVFQPGVLGSSLELARHFALAQRRPCLIAETATSLYTCRLRGPAKVFIGAIKQAVPLATIPHAACQEALARLSPYFGNRYVDGTDTLSVGLGNCNAIYHVPPAVLNIKTVEDSAKLPQHTLVTPRIAEVINALDEERLSLAEALG
;
A
#
# COMPACT_ATOMS: atom_id res chain seq x y z
N MET A 1 15.33 -17.71 1.01
CA MET A 1 14.80 -16.32 0.83
C MET A 1 13.54 -16.45 0.01
N GLY A 2 12.46 -15.82 0.45
CA GLY A 2 11.19 -15.85 -0.28
C GLY A 2 11.16 -14.82 -1.42
N ILE A 3 10.25 -15.04 -2.37
CA ILE A 3 9.99 -14.10 -3.47
C ILE A 3 8.93 -13.10 -3.01
N ILE A 4 9.22 -11.81 -3.13
CA ILE A 4 8.25 -10.75 -2.88
C ILE A 4 7.81 -10.11 -4.21
N ALA A 5 6.51 -10.15 -4.49
CA ALA A 5 5.91 -9.48 -5.63
C ALA A 5 5.29 -8.14 -5.19
N ILE A 6 5.52 -7.09 -5.95
CA ILE A 6 4.99 -5.76 -5.68
C ILE A 6 4.11 -5.34 -6.85
N VAL A 7 2.85 -5.14 -6.59
CA VAL A 7 1.83 -4.76 -7.58
C VAL A 7 1.61 -3.25 -7.50
N GLY A 8 2.19 -2.55 -8.46
CA GLY A 8 2.18 -1.09 -8.57
C GLY A 8 3.58 -0.48 -8.50
N ALA A 9 4.00 0.26 -9.52
CA ALA A 9 5.32 0.89 -9.65
C ALA A 9 5.32 2.40 -9.33
N GLY A 10 4.40 2.85 -8.47
CA GLY A 10 4.35 4.23 -7.96
C GLY A 10 5.36 4.50 -6.84
N ASN A 11 5.18 5.62 -6.11
CA ASN A 11 6.08 6.01 -5.01
C ASN A 11 6.33 4.87 -4.02
N VAL A 12 5.27 4.26 -3.49
CA VAL A 12 5.34 3.20 -2.48
C VAL A 12 5.92 1.92 -3.07
N GLY A 13 5.46 1.51 -4.26
CA GLY A 13 5.95 0.29 -4.91
C GLY A 13 7.43 0.34 -5.22
N GLN A 14 7.94 1.46 -5.76
CA GLN A 14 9.38 1.60 -6.00
C GLN A 14 10.20 1.72 -4.71
N ALA A 15 9.64 2.34 -3.64
CA ALA A 15 10.29 2.38 -2.33
C ALA A 15 10.46 0.96 -1.76
N ILE A 16 9.41 0.15 -1.78
CA ILE A 16 9.46 -1.24 -1.30
C ILE A 16 10.42 -2.06 -2.19
N ALA A 17 10.27 -1.95 -3.52
CA ALA A 17 11.10 -2.71 -4.46
C ALA A 17 12.60 -2.42 -4.26
N GLY A 18 12.96 -1.15 -4.20
CA GLY A 18 14.34 -0.74 -3.96
C GLY A 18 14.87 -1.22 -2.61
N HIS A 19 14.12 -1.00 -1.53
CA HIS A 19 14.53 -1.40 -0.19
C HIS A 19 14.70 -2.92 -0.06
N MET A 20 13.74 -3.71 -0.52
CA MET A 20 13.80 -5.17 -0.46
C MET A 20 14.94 -5.73 -1.33
N THR A 21 15.19 -5.12 -2.49
CA THR A 21 16.34 -5.49 -3.34
C THR A 21 17.68 -5.19 -2.66
N LEU A 22 17.80 -4.03 -1.97
CA LEU A 22 19.01 -3.72 -1.18
C LEU A 22 19.24 -4.72 -0.05
N LEU A 23 18.18 -5.24 0.55
CA LEU A 23 18.26 -6.29 1.58
C LEU A 23 18.55 -7.69 1.01
N GLY A 24 18.66 -7.82 -0.32
CA GLY A 24 19.03 -9.07 -0.99
C GLY A 24 17.85 -10.01 -1.26
N HIS A 25 16.59 -9.54 -1.13
CA HIS A 25 15.43 -10.35 -1.48
C HIS A 25 15.24 -10.45 -3.00
N GLU A 26 14.62 -11.54 -3.46
CA GLU A 26 14.15 -11.66 -4.84
C GLU A 26 12.86 -10.84 -4.98
N VAL A 27 12.94 -9.76 -5.78
CA VAL A 27 11.86 -8.79 -5.94
C VAL A 27 11.32 -8.82 -7.36
N ARG A 28 10.00 -8.88 -7.49
CA ARG A 28 9.27 -8.71 -8.75
C ARG A 28 8.40 -7.48 -8.65
N LEU A 29 8.60 -6.52 -9.55
CA LEU A 29 7.83 -5.29 -9.61
C LEU A 29 6.91 -5.32 -10.83
N TYR A 30 5.62 -5.24 -10.58
CA TYR A 30 4.58 -5.22 -11.60
C TYR A 30 4.04 -3.82 -11.81
N SER A 31 3.85 -3.44 -13.07
CA SER A 31 2.97 -2.34 -13.48
C SER A 31 2.18 -2.74 -14.73
N ARG A 32 1.02 -2.14 -14.93
CA ARG A 32 0.23 -2.31 -16.16
C ARG A 32 0.90 -1.70 -17.39
N TRP A 33 1.89 -0.81 -17.18
CA TRP A 33 2.48 0.02 -18.22
C TRP A 33 3.98 -0.09 -18.25
N GLU A 34 4.55 -0.44 -19.40
CA GLU A 34 6.01 -0.53 -19.60
C GLU A 34 6.70 0.81 -19.34
N ARG A 35 6.06 1.93 -19.65
CA ARG A 35 6.58 3.29 -19.39
C ARG A 35 6.97 3.51 -17.93
N ASP A 36 6.32 2.84 -16.99
CA ASP A 36 6.63 2.96 -15.56
C ASP A 36 7.99 2.35 -15.21
N PHE A 37 8.56 1.56 -16.11
CA PHE A 37 9.83 0.88 -15.97
C PHE A 37 10.99 1.54 -16.73
N GLU A 38 10.71 2.48 -17.64
CA GLU A 38 11.73 3.11 -18.49
C GLU A 38 12.88 3.71 -17.67
N ALA A 39 12.54 4.43 -16.60
CA ALA A 39 13.54 5.05 -15.73
C ALA A 39 14.38 4.00 -14.98
N ILE A 40 13.75 2.95 -14.44
CA ILE A 40 14.43 1.89 -13.70
C ILE A 40 15.35 1.10 -14.64
N THR A 41 14.88 0.85 -15.86
CA THR A 41 15.65 0.13 -16.89
C THR A 41 16.84 0.94 -17.37
N SER A 42 16.64 2.22 -17.69
CA SER A 42 17.70 3.10 -18.19
C SER A 42 18.78 3.38 -17.15
N THR A 43 18.40 3.51 -15.87
CA THR A 43 19.35 3.70 -14.77
C THR A 43 19.97 2.40 -14.25
N GLY A 44 19.42 1.23 -14.62
CA GLY A 44 19.86 -0.09 -14.15
C GLY A 44 19.46 -0.41 -12.71
N GLY A 45 18.49 0.31 -12.13
CA GLY A 45 18.00 0.08 -10.78
C GLY A 45 17.30 1.27 -10.17
N ILE A 46 17.10 1.23 -8.85
CA ILE A 46 16.39 2.25 -8.07
C ILE A 46 17.36 2.89 -7.06
N GLU A 47 17.49 4.20 -7.10
CA GLU A 47 18.25 4.98 -6.13
C GLU A 47 17.36 5.37 -4.96
N LEU A 48 17.78 5.05 -3.74
CA LEU A 48 17.09 5.38 -2.50
C LEU A 48 17.88 6.43 -1.71
N SER A 49 17.17 7.33 -1.07
CA SER A 49 17.72 8.36 -0.19
C SER A 49 16.79 8.63 0.99
N GLY A 50 17.32 9.19 2.08
CA GLY A 50 16.60 9.45 3.34
C GLY A 50 16.81 8.34 4.35
N ASP A 51 15.76 7.81 4.97
CA ASP A 51 15.86 6.74 5.99
C ASP A 51 16.47 5.44 5.46
N VAL A 52 16.46 5.26 4.15
CA VAL A 52 17.18 4.18 3.46
C VAL A 52 18.01 4.81 2.37
N GLU A 53 19.30 4.55 2.36
CA GLU A 53 20.23 5.06 1.36
C GLU A 53 20.89 3.92 0.59
N GLY A 54 21.02 4.11 -0.71
CA GLY A 54 21.74 3.16 -1.56
C GLY A 54 21.16 3.06 -2.96
N ARG A 55 21.83 2.26 -3.78
CA ARG A 55 21.40 1.95 -5.15
C ARG A 55 21.06 0.48 -5.25
N ALA A 56 19.78 0.19 -5.30
CA ALA A 56 19.28 -1.15 -5.54
C ALA A 56 19.47 -1.53 -7.00
N ALA A 57 19.90 -2.76 -7.25
CA ALA A 57 19.90 -3.34 -8.58
C ALA A 57 18.47 -3.37 -9.16
N LYS A 58 18.37 -3.55 -10.46
CA LYS A 58 17.07 -3.66 -11.13
C LYS A 58 16.37 -4.95 -10.66
N PRO A 59 15.17 -4.85 -10.05
CA PRO A 59 14.34 -6.02 -9.77
C PRO A 59 13.85 -6.66 -11.08
N LEU A 60 13.20 -7.82 -11.00
CA LEU A 60 12.44 -8.31 -12.14
C LEU A 60 11.26 -7.36 -12.41
N LEU A 61 11.23 -6.75 -13.60
CA LEU A 61 10.15 -5.86 -14.04
C LEU A 61 9.23 -6.62 -14.98
N THR A 62 7.92 -6.52 -14.78
CA THR A 62 6.96 -7.23 -15.64
C THR A 62 5.62 -6.50 -15.73
N THR A 63 5.02 -6.53 -16.92
CA THR A 63 3.63 -6.11 -17.15
C THR A 63 2.65 -7.29 -17.16
N ASP A 64 3.16 -8.51 -16.97
CA ASP A 64 2.34 -9.71 -16.81
C ASP A 64 2.14 -10.01 -15.32
N LEU A 65 0.91 -9.89 -14.85
CA LEU A 65 0.55 -10.12 -13.46
C LEU A 65 0.78 -11.58 -13.04
N VAL A 66 0.60 -12.53 -13.97
CA VAL A 66 0.85 -13.96 -13.71
C VAL A 66 2.33 -14.17 -13.36
N THR A 67 3.23 -13.62 -14.18
CA THR A 67 4.68 -13.70 -13.95
C THR A 67 5.06 -13.04 -12.62
N ALA A 68 4.40 -11.94 -12.25
CA ALA A 68 4.68 -11.26 -10.99
C ALA A 68 4.34 -12.14 -9.77
N VAL A 69 3.15 -12.73 -9.74
CA VAL A 69 2.61 -13.36 -8.52
C VAL A 69 2.84 -14.87 -8.42
N ARG A 70 3.08 -15.57 -9.53
CA ARG A 70 3.26 -17.03 -9.51
C ARG A 70 4.46 -17.43 -8.68
N GLY A 71 4.23 -18.26 -7.65
CA GLY A 71 5.28 -18.74 -6.75
C GLY A 71 5.90 -17.65 -5.86
N ALA A 72 5.33 -16.45 -5.80
CA ALA A 72 5.72 -15.45 -4.81
C ALA A 72 5.14 -15.83 -3.44
N ASP A 73 5.94 -15.70 -2.40
CA ASP A 73 5.50 -15.99 -1.02
C ASP A 73 4.64 -14.86 -0.46
N THR A 74 4.98 -13.63 -0.82
CA THR A 74 4.30 -12.42 -0.35
C THR A 74 4.05 -11.49 -1.51
N ILE A 75 2.83 -11.00 -1.62
CA ILE A 75 2.37 -10.05 -2.64
C ILE A 75 1.96 -8.76 -1.94
N ILE A 76 2.62 -7.65 -2.26
CA ILE A 76 2.25 -6.32 -1.75
C ILE A 76 1.52 -5.55 -2.83
N VAL A 77 0.25 -5.22 -2.60
CA VAL A 77 -0.53 -4.36 -3.48
C VAL A 77 -0.29 -2.91 -3.06
N ALA A 78 0.59 -2.22 -3.80
CA ALA A 78 0.98 -0.82 -3.60
C ALA A 78 0.36 0.09 -4.67
N ALA A 79 -0.89 -0.18 -5.00
CA ALA A 79 -1.67 0.55 -6.00
C ALA A 79 -2.57 1.62 -5.35
N PRO A 80 -3.02 2.62 -6.11
CA PRO A 80 -4.03 3.57 -5.64
C PRO A 80 -5.37 2.87 -5.35
N ALA A 81 -6.13 3.41 -4.39
CA ALA A 81 -7.41 2.86 -3.92
C ALA A 81 -8.39 2.51 -5.05
N PHE A 82 -8.53 3.38 -6.04
CA PHE A 82 -9.42 3.14 -7.19
C PHE A 82 -9.06 1.91 -8.05
N ALA A 83 -7.84 1.39 -7.90
CA ALA A 83 -7.39 0.20 -8.62
C ALA A 83 -7.56 -1.09 -7.79
N HIS A 84 -7.92 -1.01 -6.51
CA HIS A 84 -7.99 -2.18 -5.64
C HIS A 84 -9.07 -3.17 -6.09
N ALA A 85 -10.25 -2.71 -6.49
CA ALA A 85 -11.30 -3.59 -7.02
C ALA A 85 -10.83 -4.37 -8.25
N TYR A 86 -10.17 -3.69 -9.20
CA TYR A 86 -9.59 -4.33 -10.37
C TYR A 86 -8.55 -5.38 -9.99
N PHE A 87 -7.60 -5.03 -9.11
CA PHE A 87 -6.57 -6.00 -8.70
C PHE A 87 -7.15 -7.13 -7.87
N SER A 88 -8.17 -6.91 -7.06
CA SER A 88 -8.85 -7.96 -6.31
C SER A 88 -9.48 -9.01 -7.23
N GLU A 89 -10.15 -8.58 -8.30
CA GLU A 89 -10.69 -9.48 -9.31
C GLU A 89 -9.59 -10.31 -10.00
N GLN A 90 -8.54 -9.64 -10.49
CA GLN A 90 -7.45 -10.32 -11.20
C GLN A 90 -6.66 -11.27 -10.27
N LEU A 91 -6.35 -10.83 -9.05
CA LEU A 91 -5.58 -11.61 -8.10
C LEU A 91 -6.36 -12.82 -7.58
N ALA A 92 -7.66 -12.71 -7.36
CA ALA A 92 -8.49 -13.85 -6.96
C ALA A 92 -8.44 -15.01 -7.96
N ALA A 93 -8.22 -14.73 -9.24
CA ALA A 93 -8.06 -15.75 -10.26
C ALA A 93 -6.67 -16.42 -10.26
N LEU A 94 -5.65 -15.74 -9.75
CA LEU A 94 -4.24 -16.11 -9.88
C LEU A 94 -3.62 -16.65 -8.58
N LEU A 95 -3.99 -16.05 -7.44
CA LEU A 95 -3.36 -16.37 -6.16
C LEU A 95 -3.70 -17.80 -5.70
N GLU A 96 -2.73 -18.43 -5.03
CA GLU A 96 -2.82 -19.81 -4.55
C GLU A 96 -2.85 -19.87 -3.02
N PRO A 97 -3.46 -20.92 -2.44
CA PRO A 97 -3.33 -21.17 -1.00
C PRO A 97 -1.86 -21.24 -0.58
N GLY A 98 -1.53 -20.61 0.55
CA GLY A 98 -0.14 -20.53 1.03
C GLY A 98 0.56 -19.22 0.69
N GLN A 99 0.04 -18.42 -0.23
CA GLN A 99 0.53 -17.06 -0.46
C GLN A 99 -0.04 -16.08 0.57
N LEU A 100 0.67 -14.98 0.83
CA LEU A 100 0.19 -13.83 1.59
C LEU A 100 0.02 -12.64 0.66
N VAL A 101 -1.16 -12.03 0.63
CA VAL A 101 -1.37 -10.75 -0.06
C VAL A 101 -1.66 -9.66 0.94
N VAL A 102 -1.01 -8.50 0.78
CA VAL A 102 -1.14 -7.34 1.65
C VAL A 102 -1.47 -6.11 0.83
N PHE A 103 -2.61 -5.48 1.09
CA PHE A 103 -2.93 -4.15 0.57
C PHE A 103 -2.21 -3.08 1.41
N GLN A 104 -1.30 -2.33 0.82
CA GLN A 104 -0.46 -1.36 1.52
C GLN A 104 -0.36 -0.01 0.77
N PRO A 105 -1.12 1.02 1.18
CA PRO A 105 -2.16 0.94 2.23
C PRO A 105 -3.39 0.19 1.74
N GLY A 106 -4.07 -0.48 2.66
CA GLY A 106 -5.47 -0.82 2.49
C GLY A 106 -6.31 0.46 2.51
N VAL A 107 -7.43 0.43 1.84
CA VAL A 107 -8.46 1.45 1.99
C VAL A 107 -9.68 0.69 2.42
N LEU A 108 -10.42 1.17 3.38
CA LEU A 108 -11.52 0.46 4.03
C LEU A 108 -12.20 -0.60 3.12
N GLY A 109 -11.95 -1.88 3.40
CA GLY A 109 -12.55 -3.01 2.68
C GLY A 109 -11.77 -3.60 1.51
N SER A 110 -10.52 -3.23 1.26
CA SER A 110 -9.74 -3.84 0.16
C SER A 110 -9.55 -5.35 0.35
N SER A 111 -9.27 -5.79 1.57
CA SER A 111 -9.17 -7.22 1.90
C SER A 111 -10.51 -7.94 1.79
N LEU A 112 -11.61 -7.29 2.17
CA LEU A 112 -12.98 -7.80 2.02
C LEU A 112 -13.35 -7.97 0.54
N GLU A 113 -12.98 -7.02 -0.30
CA GLU A 113 -13.23 -7.08 -1.74
C GLU A 113 -12.52 -8.28 -2.38
N LEU A 114 -11.25 -8.51 -2.03
CA LEU A 114 -10.52 -9.69 -2.51
C LEU A 114 -11.15 -10.99 -1.98
N ALA A 115 -11.51 -11.04 -0.69
CA ALA A 115 -12.19 -12.21 -0.11
C ALA A 115 -13.53 -12.50 -0.82
N ARG A 116 -14.30 -11.46 -1.16
CA ARG A 116 -15.54 -11.57 -1.95
C ARG A 116 -15.27 -12.19 -3.32
N HIS A 117 -14.22 -11.78 -4.03
CA HIS A 117 -13.87 -12.35 -5.33
C HIS A 117 -13.47 -13.84 -5.24
N PHE A 118 -12.73 -14.25 -4.19
CA PHE A 118 -12.46 -15.67 -3.95
C PHE A 118 -13.76 -16.47 -3.73
N ALA A 119 -14.71 -15.93 -2.96
CA ALA A 119 -15.98 -16.57 -2.71
C ALA A 119 -16.82 -16.70 -4.00
N LEU A 120 -16.90 -15.66 -4.81
CA LEU A 120 -17.61 -15.69 -6.09
C LEU A 120 -16.99 -16.69 -7.08
N ALA A 121 -15.67 -16.79 -7.10
CA ALA A 121 -14.95 -17.75 -7.92
C ALA A 121 -14.95 -19.19 -7.34
N GLN A 122 -15.54 -19.41 -6.18
CA GLN A 122 -15.53 -20.68 -5.43
C GLN A 122 -14.10 -21.23 -5.25
N ARG A 123 -13.12 -20.35 -5.05
CA ARG A 123 -11.72 -20.70 -4.83
C ARG A 123 -11.37 -20.60 -3.35
N ARG A 124 -10.45 -21.45 -2.93
CA ARG A 124 -9.86 -21.35 -1.59
C ARG A 124 -8.97 -20.11 -1.51
N PRO A 125 -9.22 -19.18 -0.56
CA PRO A 125 -8.42 -17.97 -0.45
C PRO A 125 -6.99 -18.27 0.01
N CYS A 126 -6.06 -17.40 -0.37
CA CYS A 126 -4.78 -17.24 0.29
C CYS A 126 -4.96 -16.46 1.61
N LEU A 127 -3.87 -16.21 2.34
CA LEU A 127 -3.91 -15.30 3.49
C LEU A 127 -3.99 -13.85 2.99
N ILE A 128 -5.04 -13.14 3.39
CA ILE A 128 -5.31 -11.77 2.96
C ILE A 128 -5.06 -10.82 4.13
N ALA A 129 -4.35 -9.72 3.88
CA ALA A 129 -4.10 -8.69 4.86
C ALA A 129 -4.28 -7.30 4.26
N GLU A 130 -4.57 -6.32 5.12
CA GLU A 130 -4.52 -4.90 4.76
C GLU A 130 -3.97 -4.06 5.91
N THR A 131 -3.38 -2.91 5.58
CA THR A 131 -2.78 -2.00 6.54
C THR A 131 -3.54 -0.68 6.58
N ALA A 132 -3.62 -0.05 7.74
CA ALA A 132 -4.27 1.26 7.92
C ALA A 132 -3.61 2.36 7.06
N THR A 133 -2.31 2.26 6.83
CA THR A 133 -1.52 3.25 6.10
C THR A 133 -0.31 2.59 5.45
N SER A 134 0.32 3.31 4.51
CA SER A 134 1.61 2.85 3.97
C SER A 134 2.69 2.83 5.06
N LEU A 135 3.53 1.80 5.05
CA LEU A 135 4.71 1.72 5.92
C LEU A 135 5.71 2.85 5.62
N TYR A 136 5.83 3.24 4.36
CA TYR A 136 6.78 4.24 3.91
C TYR A 136 6.12 5.61 3.68
N THR A 137 6.72 6.65 4.26
CA THR A 137 6.51 8.03 3.81
C THR A 137 7.54 8.32 2.74
N CYS A 138 7.16 8.26 1.47
CA CYS A 138 8.10 8.32 0.36
C CYS A 138 7.57 9.13 -0.83
N ARG A 139 8.51 9.59 -1.67
CA ARG A 139 8.23 10.34 -2.91
C ARG A 139 9.28 10.04 -3.96
N LEU A 140 8.85 9.91 -5.21
CA LEU A 140 9.75 9.99 -6.37
C LEU A 140 10.24 11.43 -6.52
N ARG A 141 11.56 11.61 -6.50
CA ARG A 141 12.24 12.91 -6.69
C ARG A 141 12.94 13.03 -8.03
N GLY A 142 12.74 12.05 -8.91
CA GLY A 142 13.30 11.97 -10.24
C GLY A 142 13.16 10.56 -10.82
N PRO A 143 13.65 10.33 -12.05
CA PRO A 143 13.61 9.03 -12.69
C PRO A 143 14.30 7.97 -11.85
N ALA A 144 13.56 6.95 -11.39
CA ALA A 144 14.02 5.88 -10.52
C ALA A 144 14.76 6.34 -9.23
N LYS A 145 14.44 7.55 -8.74
CA LYS A 145 14.98 8.13 -7.50
C LYS A 145 13.87 8.29 -6.47
N VAL A 146 13.94 7.51 -5.42
CA VAL A 146 12.94 7.50 -4.35
C VAL A 146 13.55 8.10 -3.08
N PHE A 147 12.90 9.12 -2.55
CA PHE A 147 13.19 9.63 -1.22
C PHE A 147 12.25 8.95 -0.21
N ILE A 148 12.82 8.30 0.79
CA ILE A 148 12.11 7.71 1.92
C ILE A 148 12.31 8.63 3.12
N GLY A 149 11.30 9.45 3.41
CA GLY A 149 11.37 10.41 4.50
C GLY A 149 11.15 9.79 5.88
N ALA A 150 10.46 8.65 5.94
CA ALA A 150 10.30 7.87 7.16
C ALA A 150 9.84 6.44 6.88
N ILE A 151 10.28 5.50 7.71
CA ILE A 151 9.71 4.17 7.84
C ILE A 151 8.97 4.10 9.19
N LYS A 152 7.65 3.92 9.14
CA LYS A 152 6.82 3.87 10.35
C LYS A 152 7.16 2.68 11.22
N GLN A 153 7.00 2.80 12.55
CA GLN A 153 7.42 1.79 13.51
C GLN A 153 6.32 0.83 13.94
N ALA A 154 5.05 1.25 13.87
CA ALA A 154 3.91 0.44 14.27
C ALA A 154 2.74 0.74 13.33
N VAL A 155 2.59 -0.06 12.28
CA VAL A 155 1.49 0.06 11.32
C VAL A 155 0.48 -1.03 11.61
N PRO A 156 -0.77 -0.68 11.99
CA PRO A 156 -1.83 -1.65 12.19
C PRO A 156 -2.09 -2.45 10.92
N LEU A 157 -2.16 -3.76 11.07
CA LEU A 157 -2.46 -4.72 10.02
C LEU A 157 -3.60 -5.64 10.48
N ALA A 158 -4.59 -5.82 9.63
CA ALA A 158 -5.64 -6.79 9.83
C ALA A 158 -5.58 -7.89 8.79
N THR A 159 -6.12 -9.06 9.13
CA THR A 159 -6.15 -10.23 8.22
C THR A 159 -7.54 -10.83 8.09
N ILE A 160 -7.75 -11.53 7.00
CA ILE A 160 -8.89 -12.38 6.77
C ILE A 160 -8.38 -13.82 6.58
N PRO A 161 -8.71 -14.77 7.49
CA PRO A 161 -9.39 -14.54 8.78
C PRO A 161 -8.51 -13.83 9.81
N HIS A 162 -9.10 -13.12 10.78
CA HIS A 162 -8.34 -12.43 11.85
C HIS A 162 -7.39 -13.39 12.64
N ALA A 163 -7.82 -14.62 12.90
CA ALA A 163 -7.02 -15.62 13.59
C ALA A 163 -5.64 -15.90 12.94
N ALA A 164 -5.44 -15.49 11.68
CA ALA A 164 -4.17 -15.64 10.96
C ALA A 164 -3.26 -14.40 11.08
N CYS A 165 -3.61 -13.40 11.90
CA CYS A 165 -2.83 -12.17 12.02
C CYS A 165 -1.39 -12.44 12.44
N GLN A 166 -1.18 -13.29 13.44
CA GLN A 166 0.17 -13.63 13.93
C GLN A 166 1.02 -14.35 12.86
N GLU A 167 0.38 -15.18 12.02
CA GLU A 167 1.04 -15.79 10.86
C GLU A 167 1.48 -14.73 9.85
N ALA A 168 0.60 -13.77 9.51
CA ALA A 168 0.94 -12.69 8.59
C ALA A 168 2.09 -11.83 9.13
N LEU A 169 2.06 -11.46 10.41
CA LEU A 169 3.13 -10.70 11.07
C LEU A 169 4.47 -11.44 11.03
N ALA A 170 4.47 -12.74 11.33
CA ALA A 170 5.67 -13.58 11.28
C ALA A 170 6.23 -13.67 9.84
N ARG A 171 5.36 -13.77 8.82
CA ARG A 171 5.77 -13.82 7.40
C ARG A 171 6.30 -12.50 6.89
N LEU A 172 5.83 -11.36 7.42
CA LEU A 172 6.29 -10.02 7.02
C LEU A 172 7.57 -9.59 7.75
N SER A 173 7.82 -10.13 8.94
CA SER A 173 8.99 -9.77 9.76
C SER A 173 10.35 -9.92 9.05
N PRO A 174 10.63 -10.95 8.24
CA PRO A 174 11.89 -11.05 7.49
C PRO A 174 12.11 -9.92 6.48
N TYR A 175 11.04 -9.30 5.98
CA TYR A 175 11.10 -8.21 5.00
C TYR A 175 11.13 -6.83 5.65
N PHE A 176 10.28 -6.63 6.67
CA PHE A 176 10.00 -5.30 7.21
C PHE A 176 10.35 -5.16 8.71
N GLY A 177 10.93 -6.20 9.32
CA GLY A 177 11.09 -6.24 10.77
C GLY A 177 9.74 -6.27 11.49
N ASN A 178 9.73 -5.94 12.77
CA ASN A 178 8.51 -5.92 13.59
C ASN A 178 7.78 -4.58 13.49
N ARG A 179 7.55 -4.10 12.26
CA ARG A 179 6.95 -2.78 12.00
C ARG A 179 5.45 -2.84 11.78
N TYR A 180 4.89 -4.03 11.64
CA TYR A 180 3.45 -4.23 11.63
C TYR A 180 3.01 -4.75 12.99
N VAL A 181 1.83 -4.30 13.42
CA VAL A 181 1.20 -4.71 14.68
C VAL A 181 -0.22 -5.20 14.40
N ASP A 182 -0.74 -6.03 15.30
CA ASP A 182 -2.13 -6.49 15.20
C ASP A 182 -3.08 -5.29 15.29
N GLY A 183 -3.87 -5.10 14.24
CA GLY A 183 -4.85 -4.03 14.09
C GLY A 183 -6.26 -4.46 14.47
N THR A 184 -6.40 -5.61 15.12
CA THR A 184 -7.65 -6.23 15.53
C THR A 184 -8.45 -6.81 14.36
N ASP A 185 -9.07 -5.99 13.54
CA ASP A 185 -9.87 -6.42 12.39
C ASP A 185 -9.83 -5.40 11.25
N THR A 186 -10.43 -5.78 10.13
CA THR A 186 -10.45 -4.99 8.89
C THR A 186 -11.19 -3.66 9.06
N LEU A 187 -12.26 -3.62 9.88
CA LEU A 187 -13.02 -2.39 10.10
C LEU A 187 -12.21 -1.42 10.96
N SER A 188 -11.59 -1.91 12.05
CA SER A 188 -10.71 -1.11 12.91
C SER A 188 -9.54 -0.51 12.13
N VAL A 189 -8.88 -1.32 11.28
CA VAL A 189 -7.77 -0.87 10.43
C VAL A 189 -8.27 0.13 9.37
N GLY A 190 -9.41 -0.13 8.74
CA GLY A 190 -10.00 0.73 7.73
C GLY A 190 -10.47 2.07 8.28
N LEU A 191 -11.19 2.06 9.39
CA LEU A 191 -11.64 3.27 10.08
C LEU A 191 -10.48 4.04 10.71
N GLY A 192 -9.37 3.38 11.04
CA GLY A 192 -8.12 4.03 11.46
C GLY A 192 -7.42 4.83 10.36
N ASN A 193 -7.83 4.68 9.09
CA ASN A 193 -7.27 5.44 7.97
C ASN A 193 -7.96 6.80 7.82
N CYS A 194 -7.37 7.83 8.44
CA CYS A 194 -7.92 9.19 8.41
C CYS A 194 -7.56 9.98 7.14
N ASN A 195 -6.95 9.39 6.12
CA ASN A 195 -6.49 10.13 4.93
C ASN A 195 -7.61 10.88 4.21
N ALA A 196 -8.80 10.29 4.06
CA ALA A 196 -9.93 10.95 3.42
C ALA A 196 -10.39 12.19 4.23
N ILE A 197 -10.37 12.09 5.56
CA ILE A 197 -10.79 13.15 6.47
C ILE A 197 -9.81 14.33 6.42
N TYR A 198 -8.50 14.06 6.43
CA TYR A 198 -7.49 15.12 6.47
C TYR A 198 -7.15 15.71 5.10
N HIS A 199 -7.33 14.98 4.02
CA HIS A 199 -6.86 15.40 2.70
C HIS A 199 -7.96 15.92 1.79
N VAL A 200 -9.18 15.41 1.90
CA VAL A 200 -10.25 15.79 0.98
C VAL A 200 -10.79 17.19 1.26
N PRO A 201 -11.15 17.58 2.51
CA PRO A 201 -11.69 18.91 2.77
C PRO A 201 -10.76 20.06 2.35
N PRO A 202 -9.45 20.07 2.69
CA PRO A 202 -8.56 21.12 2.24
C PRO A 202 -8.44 21.20 0.71
N ALA A 203 -8.45 20.07 0.02
CA ALA A 203 -8.37 20.05 -1.43
C ALA A 203 -9.64 20.59 -2.09
N VAL A 204 -10.80 20.11 -1.67
CA VAL A 204 -12.11 20.48 -2.27
C VAL A 204 -12.48 21.93 -1.94
N LEU A 205 -12.31 22.36 -0.68
CA LEU A 205 -12.68 23.70 -0.24
C LEU A 205 -11.70 24.80 -0.70
N ASN A 206 -10.53 24.42 -1.23
CA ASN A 206 -9.57 25.32 -1.87
C ASN A 206 -9.32 24.96 -3.33
N ILE A 207 -10.31 24.41 -4.03
CA ILE A 207 -10.14 23.85 -5.38
C ILE A 207 -9.46 24.84 -6.32
N LYS A 208 -9.86 26.10 -6.32
CA LYS A 208 -9.25 27.14 -7.14
C LYS A 208 -7.75 27.33 -6.84
N THR A 209 -7.38 27.35 -5.57
CA THR A 209 -5.97 27.48 -5.16
C THR A 209 -5.16 26.25 -5.56
N VAL A 210 -5.75 25.08 -5.49
CA VAL A 210 -5.14 23.80 -5.92
C VAL A 210 -4.93 23.79 -7.44
N GLU A 211 -5.90 24.25 -8.21
CA GLU A 211 -5.80 24.37 -9.67
C GLU A 211 -4.75 25.39 -10.10
N ASP A 212 -4.70 26.55 -9.42
CA ASP A 212 -3.76 27.64 -9.75
C ASP A 212 -2.32 27.34 -9.28
N SER A 213 -2.13 26.46 -8.28
CA SER A 213 -0.83 26.24 -7.64
C SER A 213 -0.63 24.80 -7.14
N ALA A 214 -0.38 23.89 -8.06
CA ALA A 214 -0.18 22.46 -7.79
C ALA A 214 0.97 22.07 -6.84
N LYS A 215 1.72 23.06 -6.31
CA LYS A 215 2.92 22.85 -5.48
C LYS A 215 2.77 23.27 -4.02
N LEU A 216 1.61 23.77 -3.60
CA LEU A 216 1.42 24.14 -2.20
C LEU A 216 1.29 22.91 -1.30
N PRO A 217 2.00 22.86 -0.16
CA PRO A 217 1.80 21.82 0.82
C PRO A 217 0.35 21.86 1.33
N GLN A 218 -0.35 20.75 1.28
CA GLN A 218 -1.79 20.68 1.57
C GLN A 218 -2.14 21.17 2.98
N HIS A 219 -1.27 20.96 3.95
CA HIS A 219 -1.49 21.44 5.34
C HIS A 219 -1.54 22.97 5.45
N THR A 220 -0.96 23.71 4.51
CA THR A 220 -1.03 25.20 4.49
C THR A 220 -2.41 25.71 4.05
N LEU A 221 -3.24 24.83 3.52
CA LEU A 221 -4.61 25.13 3.08
C LEU A 221 -5.67 24.93 4.18
N VAL A 222 -5.27 24.47 5.35
CA VAL A 222 -6.20 24.25 6.48
C VAL A 222 -6.45 25.55 7.21
N THR A 223 -7.60 26.16 6.97
CA THR A 223 -8.10 27.31 7.75
C THR A 223 -8.90 26.84 8.97
N PRO A 224 -9.21 27.71 9.97
CA PRO A 224 -10.08 27.33 11.08
C PRO A 224 -11.43 26.72 10.65
N ARG A 225 -12.06 27.26 9.61
CA ARG A 225 -13.31 26.70 9.06
C ARG A 225 -13.14 25.32 8.43
N ILE A 226 -12.02 25.09 7.77
CA ILE A 226 -11.72 23.77 7.20
C ILE A 226 -11.42 22.77 8.32
N ALA A 227 -10.78 23.22 9.41
CA ALA A 227 -10.58 22.39 10.59
C ALA A 227 -11.91 21.96 11.23
N GLU A 228 -12.90 22.85 11.30
CA GLU A 228 -14.27 22.50 11.76
C GLU A 228 -14.90 21.39 10.90
N VAL A 229 -14.75 21.46 9.56
CA VAL A 229 -15.25 20.41 8.66
C VAL A 229 -14.50 19.09 8.87
N ILE A 230 -13.19 19.15 9.05
CA ILE A 230 -12.36 17.96 9.36
C ILE A 230 -12.84 17.32 10.67
N ASN A 231 -13.06 18.12 11.72
CA ASN A 231 -13.52 17.63 13.01
C ASN A 231 -14.92 16.99 12.90
N ALA A 232 -15.85 17.61 12.18
CA ALA A 232 -17.19 17.05 11.98
C ALA A 232 -17.15 15.69 11.26
N LEU A 233 -16.30 15.55 10.22
CA LEU A 233 -16.10 14.28 9.54
C LEU A 233 -15.44 13.22 10.44
N ASP A 234 -14.53 13.63 11.31
CA ASP A 234 -13.89 12.73 12.27
C ASP A 234 -14.87 12.25 13.35
N GLU A 235 -15.78 13.13 13.81
CA GLU A 235 -16.87 12.77 14.72
C GLU A 235 -17.82 11.74 14.08
N GLU A 236 -18.18 11.90 12.80
CA GLU A 236 -18.96 10.90 12.07
C GLU A 236 -18.24 9.55 11.99
N ARG A 237 -16.92 9.56 11.68
CA ARG A 237 -16.11 8.35 11.66
C ARG A 237 -16.08 7.64 13.02
N LEU A 238 -15.87 8.40 14.10
CA LEU A 238 -15.86 7.86 15.46
C LEU A 238 -17.22 7.29 15.85
N SER A 239 -18.31 7.97 15.49
CA SER A 239 -19.66 7.47 15.74
C SER A 239 -19.95 6.16 14.98
N LEU A 240 -19.43 6.04 13.74
CA LEU A 240 -19.51 4.77 12.99
C LEU A 240 -18.71 3.67 13.66
N ALA A 241 -17.50 3.98 14.14
CA ALA A 241 -16.67 3.00 14.86
C ALA A 241 -17.37 2.51 16.12
N GLU A 242 -17.95 3.40 16.91
CA GLU A 242 -18.73 3.06 18.12
C GLU A 242 -19.95 2.19 17.79
N ALA A 243 -20.66 2.48 16.71
CA ALA A 243 -21.84 1.71 16.29
C ALA A 243 -21.49 0.30 15.79
N LEU A 244 -20.27 0.10 15.35
CA LEU A 244 -19.78 -1.19 14.84
C LEU A 244 -19.08 -2.04 15.92
N GLY A 245 -18.81 -1.49 17.13
CA GLY A 245 -18.16 -2.17 18.25
C GLY A 245 -16.67 -2.03 18.19
#